data_6396b2e4b5f8be0918e526534cfcb970
#
_entry.id   6396b2e4b5f8be0918e526534cfcb970
#
_cell.length_a   1.000
_cell.length_b   1.000
_cell.length_c   1.000
_cell.angle_alpha   90.00
_cell.angle_beta   90.00
_cell.angle_gamma   90.00
#
_symmetry.space_group_name_H-M   'P 1'
#
loop_
_entity.id
_entity.type
_entity.pdbx_description
1 polymer ?
#
loop_
_entity_poly.entity_id
_entity_poly.type
_entity_poly.pdbx_seq_one_letter_code
_entity_poly.pdbx_strand_id
1 'polypeptide(L)'
;MLGKIGKKIFDEVIYPHLGERHKEVIIPPMNGVDTGAIELEGNKIMVVKTDPVFIVPQFGFRKAAWFAVHILASDVMTSGIPPKYAMIDLNLPPSMTDDELKEMWIGIHEALKEIGVMVVAGHTGRYEGVSYPMLGGFTMIGIGDKEKLGMPSKVKEGDLIIVTKGPAIEATGLLANLYPEYFRQRLPLELFKEALDMYWQMSCWKDGLIASKIGIHLMHDATEGGLWNALVEVSEVTGKKLVIFEDRLFINRAVKAVTSLVGIDPFISISEGTMIIITDKVKVKDALIKEGIQAEIVGRVEKGEGVYVGQKRIEKPSEDPFWEAFFRLQKQSV
;
A
#
# COMPACT_ATOMS: atom_id res chain seq x y z
N MET A 1 -20.09 7.34 -3.35
CA MET A 1 -18.67 7.50 -3.00
C MET A 1 -17.98 6.24 -3.44
N LEU A 2 -16.95 6.32 -4.25
CA LEU A 2 -16.11 5.20 -4.67
C LEU A 2 -15.00 5.01 -3.62
N GLY A 3 -14.45 3.79 -3.49
CA GLY A 3 -13.38 3.48 -2.55
C GLY A 3 -13.85 2.77 -1.27
N LYS A 4 -13.05 2.84 -0.21
CA LYS A 4 -13.34 2.19 1.08
C LYS A 4 -14.63 2.74 1.71
N ILE A 5 -15.41 1.87 2.38
CA ILE A 5 -16.59 2.30 3.14
C ILE A 5 -16.19 3.22 4.29
N GLY A 6 -17.11 4.16 4.63
CA GLY A 6 -16.85 5.10 5.72
C GLY A 6 -16.70 4.41 7.07
N LYS A 7 -15.81 4.95 7.93
CA LYS A 7 -15.50 4.46 9.27
C LYS A 7 -16.75 4.18 10.13
N LYS A 8 -17.77 5.06 10.03
CA LYS A 8 -19.02 4.89 10.79
C LYS A 8 -19.72 3.55 10.48
N ILE A 9 -19.85 3.18 9.21
CA ILE A 9 -20.48 1.91 8.81
C ILE A 9 -19.63 0.72 9.30
N PHE A 10 -18.31 0.82 9.19
CA PHE A 10 -17.42 -0.21 9.72
C PHE A 10 -17.63 -0.40 11.24
N ASP A 11 -17.58 0.68 12.01
CA ASP A 11 -17.65 0.64 13.48
C ASP A 11 -19.04 0.23 14.01
N GLU A 12 -20.13 0.63 13.33
CA GLU A 12 -21.50 0.37 13.79
C GLU A 12 -22.07 -0.96 13.25
N VAL A 13 -21.62 -1.44 12.10
CA VAL A 13 -22.23 -2.60 11.43
C VAL A 13 -21.29 -3.78 11.31
N ILE A 14 -20.05 -3.58 10.85
CA ILE A 14 -19.12 -4.69 10.54
C ILE A 14 -18.41 -5.16 11.81
N TYR A 15 -17.75 -4.27 12.51
CA TYR A 15 -16.92 -4.63 13.67
C TYR A 15 -17.66 -5.30 14.82
N PRO A 16 -18.91 -4.94 15.16
CA PRO A 16 -19.67 -5.64 16.18
C PRO A 16 -20.11 -7.06 15.79
N HIS A 17 -20.15 -7.39 14.49
CA HIS A 17 -20.72 -8.63 13.94
C HIS A 17 -19.66 -9.49 13.20
N LEU A 18 -18.51 -9.70 13.82
CA LEU A 18 -17.42 -10.51 13.27
C LEU A 18 -17.57 -12.03 13.47
N GLY A 19 -18.73 -12.49 13.88
CA GLY A 19 -18.96 -13.90 14.26
C GLY A 19 -18.47 -14.21 15.68
N GLU A 20 -18.10 -15.47 15.93
CA GLU A 20 -17.57 -15.90 17.23
C GLU A 20 -16.20 -15.27 17.48
N ARG A 21 -16.02 -14.70 18.67
CA ARG A 21 -14.75 -14.07 19.04
C ARG A 21 -13.82 -15.06 19.72
N HIS A 22 -12.61 -15.13 19.18
CA HIS A 22 -11.55 -16.01 19.67
C HIS A 22 -10.43 -15.20 20.31
N LYS A 23 -9.95 -15.64 21.48
CA LYS A 23 -8.93 -14.93 22.28
C LYS A 23 -7.56 -14.86 21.62
N GLU A 24 -7.25 -15.80 20.73
CA GLU A 24 -6.02 -15.86 19.95
C GLU A 24 -5.98 -14.83 18.81
N VAL A 25 -7.09 -14.19 18.47
CA VAL A 25 -7.12 -13.06 17.52
C VAL A 25 -6.67 -11.80 18.24
N ILE A 26 -5.39 -11.47 18.10
CA ILE A 26 -4.77 -10.34 18.79
C ILE A 26 -4.88 -9.01 18.04
N ILE A 27 -5.05 -9.08 16.71
CA ILE A 27 -5.41 -7.93 15.88
C ILE A 27 -6.63 -8.33 15.05
N PRO A 28 -7.84 -7.92 15.46
CA PRO A 28 -9.05 -8.06 14.64
C PRO A 28 -9.05 -7.00 13.54
N PRO A 29 -9.98 -7.06 12.56
CA PRO A 29 -10.16 -5.99 11.58
C PRO A 29 -10.33 -4.63 12.26
N MET A 30 -9.51 -3.64 11.90
CA MET A 30 -9.56 -2.31 12.48
C MET A 30 -9.02 -1.25 11.52
N ASN A 31 -9.48 -0.01 11.66
CA ASN A 31 -8.97 1.10 10.88
C ASN A 31 -7.51 1.42 11.24
N GLY A 32 -6.67 1.72 10.23
CA GLY A 32 -5.27 2.11 10.41
C GLY A 32 -4.33 0.93 10.71
N VAL A 33 -4.81 -0.32 10.55
CA VAL A 33 -3.98 -1.53 10.59
C VAL A 33 -4.38 -2.43 9.42
N ASP A 34 -3.42 -2.76 8.57
CA ASP A 34 -3.69 -3.39 7.28
C ASP A 34 -3.93 -4.91 7.37
N THR A 35 -3.50 -5.54 8.47
CA THR A 35 -3.57 -7.01 8.63
C THR A 35 -4.31 -7.42 9.89
N GLY A 36 -5.00 -8.57 9.82
CA GLY A 36 -5.38 -9.33 11.00
C GLY A 36 -4.22 -10.17 11.53
N ALA A 37 -4.20 -10.44 12.85
CA ALA A 37 -3.16 -11.27 13.46
C ALA A 37 -3.73 -12.26 14.46
N ILE A 38 -3.33 -13.54 14.32
CA ILE A 38 -3.79 -14.67 15.13
C ILE A 38 -2.57 -15.31 15.80
N GLU A 39 -2.62 -15.44 17.11
CA GLU A 39 -1.57 -16.11 17.88
C GLU A 39 -1.62 -17.61 17.67
N LEU A 40 -0.47 -18.24 17.40
CA LEU A 40 -0.30 -19.66 17.25
C LEU A 40 0.54 -20.23 18.40
N GLU A 41 0.60 -21.55 18.51
CA GLU A 41 1.48 -22.21 19.47
C GLU A 41 2.97 -21.88 19.26
N GLY A 42 3.78 -21.95 20.30
CA GLY A 42 5.23 -21.78 20.23
C GLY A 42 5.70 -20.38 19.91
N ASN A 43 5.04 -19.35 20.43
CA ASN A 43 5.38 -17.92 20.19
C ASN A 43 5.34 -17.51 18.70
N LYS A 44 4.50 -18.19 17.91
CA LYS A 44 4.27 -17.87 16.52
C LYS A 44 3.05 -17.00 16.33
N ILE A 45 3.03 -16.27 15.24
CA ILE A 45 1.92 -15.44 14.80
C ILE A 45 1.59 -15.73 13.36
N MET A 46 0.32 -15.80 13.04
CA MET A 46 -0.19 -15.78 11.68
C MET A 46 -0.76 -14.38 11.40
N VAL A 47 -0.30 -13.75 10.35
CA VAL A 47 -0.88 -12.51 9.82
C VAL A 47 -1.62 -12.81 8.54
N VAL A 48 -2.75 -12.15 8.34
CA VAL A 48 -3.61 -12.38 7.17
C VAL A 48 -4.17 -11.06 6.66
N LYS A 49 -4.22 -10.94 5.35
CA LYS A 49 -4.87 -9.84 4.63
C LYS A 49 -5.60 -10.39 3.42
N THR A 50 -6.74 -9.79 3.11
CA THR A 50 -7.49 -10.08 1.89
C THR A 50 -7.93 -8.78 1.23
N ASP A 51 -7.77 -8.73 -0.09
CA ASP A 51 -8.20 -7.64 -0.96
C ASP A 51 -8.78 -8.20 -2.27
N PRO A 52 -9.45 -7.38 -3.09
CA PRO A 52 -9.83 -7.78 -4.42
C PRO A 52 -8.61 -8.11 -5.30
N VAL A 53 -8.77 -9.04 -6.24
CA VAL A 53 -7.82 -9.19 -7.36
C VAL A 53 -8.03 -8.01 -8.32
N PHE A 54 -7.17 -7.01 -8.21
CA PHE A 54 -7.27 -5.75 -8.98
C PHE A 54 -6.49 -5.84 -10.28
N ILE A 55 -7.20 -6.00 -11.40
CA ILE A 55 -6.61 -6.16 -12.74
C ILE A 55 -7.11 -5.05 -13.67
N VAL A 56 -6.22 -4.21 -14.13
CA VAL A 56 -6.48 -3.16 -15.14
C VAL A 56 -5.89 -3.62 -16.48
N PRO A 57 -6.73 -4.09 -17.43
CA PRO A 57 -6.25 -4.68 -18.69
C PRO A 57 -5.40 -3.74 -19.55
N GLN A 58 -5.58 -2.43 -19.40
CA GLN A 58 -4.82 -1.40 -20.14
C GLN A 58 -3.31 -1.45 -19.85
N PHE A 59 -2.90 -2.02 -18.72
CA PHE A 59 -1.47 -2.25 -18.44
C PHE A 59 -0.89 -3.50 -19.11
N GLY A 60 -1.76 -4.35 -19.71
CA GLY A 60 -1.42 -5.72 -20.07
C GLY A 60 -1.51 -6.67 -18.86
N PHE A 61 -1.98 -7.89 -19.10
CA PHE A 61 -2.34 -8.81 -18.00
C PHE A 61 -1.17 -9.19 -17.09
N ARG A 62 0.04 -9.35 -17.61
CA ARG A 62 1.23 -9.66 -16.79
C ARG A 62 1.58 -8.53 -15.84
N LYS A 63 1.58 -7.30 -16.34
CA LYS A 63 1.92 -6.11 -15.54
C LYS A 63 0.83 -5.84 -14.50
N ALA A 64 -0.45 -5.94 -14.87
CA ALA A 64 -1.56 -5.80 -13.94
C ALA A 64 -1.52 -6.88 -12.84
N ALA A 65 -1.17 -8.12 -13.19
CA ALA A 65 -1.02 -9.22 -12.24
C ALA A 65 0.11 -8.96 -11.22
N TRP A 66 1.26 -8.42 -11.68
CA TRP A 66 2.33 -8.01 -10.78
C TRP A 66 1.83 -7.01 -9.74
N PHE A 67 1.11 -5.99 -10.18
CA PHE A 67 0.56 -4.97 -9.28
C PHE A 67 -0.43 -5.56 -8.26
N ALA A 68 -1.36 -6.41 -8.71
CA ALA A 68 -2.31 -7.08 -7.81
C ALA A 68 -1.63 -7.92 -6.72
N VAL A 69 -0.51 -8.59 -7.05
CA VAL A 69 0.29 -9.35 -6.07
C VAL A 69 1.01 -8.41 -5.11
N HIS A 70 1.60 -7.35 -5.60
CA HIS A 70 2.45 -6.46 -4.81
C HIS A 70 1.67 -5.51 -3.90
N ILE A 71 0.46 -5.07 -4.26
CA ILE A 71 -0.45 -4.36 -3.35
C ILE A 71 -0.67 -5.21 -2.09
N LEU A 72 -1.14 -6.44 -2.26
CA LEU A 72 -1.47 -7.31 -1.14
C LEU A 72 -0.22 -7.73 -0.33
N ALA A 73 0.92 -7.93 -1.02
CA ALA A 73 2.18 -8.23 -0.35
C ALA A 73 2.70 -7.06 0.50
N SER A 74 2.48 -5.81 0.03
CA SER A 74 2.78 -4.59 0.78
C SER A 74 1.98 -4.54 2.08
N ASP A 75 0.66 -4.71 1.99
CA ASP A 75 -0.22 -4.76 3.16
C ASP A 75 0.24 -5.79 4.21
N VAL A 76 0.48 -7.03 3.77
CA VAL A 76 0.94 -8.08 4.70
C VAL A 76 2.28 -7.71 5.32
N MET A 77 3.16 -7.08 4.54
CA MET A 77 4.50 -6.71 5.01
C MET A 77 4.48 -5.57 6.03
N THR A 78 3.44 -4.74 6.09
CA THR A 78 3.29 -3.72 7.16
C THR A 78 3.30 -4.34 8.56
N SER A 79 2.86 -5.59 8.67
CA SER A 79 2.93 -6.36 9.92
C SER A 79 4.36 -6.67 10.41
N GLY A 80 5.36 -6.57 9.55
CA GLY A 80 6.74 -7.02 9.82
C GLY A 80 6.95 -8.53 9.58
N ILE A 81 5.90 -9.26 9.22
CA ILE A 81 5.92 -10.70 8.92
C ILE A 81 5.74 -10.88 7.41
N PRO A 82 6.72 -11.41 6.67
CA PRO A 82 6.59 -11.57 5.23
C PRO A 82 5.50 -12.58 4.86
N PRO A 83 4.78 -12.35 3.76
CA PRO A 83 3.82 -13.32 3.23
C PRO A 83 4.53 -14.61 2.82
N LYS A 84 3.84 -15.74 2.95
CA LYS A 84 4.35 -17.08 2.63
C LYS A 84 3.37 -17.93 1.83
N TYR A 85 2.09 -17.77 2.08
CA TYR A 85 1.01 -18.51 1.42
C TYR A 85 -0.02 -17.55 0.87
N ALA A 86 -0.70 -17.99 -0.19
CA ALA A 86 -1.79 -17.25 -0.80
C ALA A 86 -2.99 -18.13 -1.12
N MET A 87 -4.17 -17.54 -1.11
CA MET A 87 -5.41 -18.13 -1.64
C MET A 87 -6.02 -17.14 -2.61
N ILE A 88 -6.48 -17.60 -3.77
CA ILE A 88 -7.00 -16.73 -4.83
C ILE A 88 -8.35 -17.27 -5.31
N ASP A 89 -9.38 -16.43 -5.21
CA ASP A 89 -10.68 -16.64 -5.82
C ASP A 89 -10.77 -15.78 -7.08
N LEU A 90 -10.74 -16.40 -8.26
CA LEU A 90 -10.83 -15.70 -9.54
C LEU A 90 -12.24 -15.82 -10.11
N ASN A 91 -12.97 -14.72 -10.06
CA ASN A 91 -14.25 -14.54 -10.71
C ASN A 91 -14.01 -13.77 -12.01
N LEU A 92 -14.03 -14.49 -13.14
CA LEU A 92 -13.63 -13.95 -14.43
C LEU A 92 -14.85 -13.45 -15.21
N PRO A 93 -14.74 -12.31 -15.94
CA PRO A 93 -15.80 -11.91 -16.88
C PRO A 93 -15.89 -12.92 -18.03
N PRO A 94 -17.09 -13.18 -18.58
CA PRO A 94 -17.27 -14.07 -19.73
C PRO A 94 -16.45 -13.67 -20.96
N SER A 95 -16.13 -12.38 -21.08
CA SER A 95 -15.33 -11.83 -22.18
C SER A 95 -13.83 -12.14 -22.10
N MET A 96 -13.32 -12.55 -20.94
CA MET A 96 -11.89 -12.90 -20.79
C MET A 96 -11.58 -14.18 -21.55
N THR A 97 -10.63 -14.13 -22.46
CA THR A 97 -10.16 -15.30 -23.21
C THR A 97 -9.24 -16.20 -22.38
N ASP A 98 -9.03 -17.43 -22.82
CA ASP A 98 -8.09 -18.37 -22.17
C ASP A 98 -6.65 -17.88 -22.27
N ASP A 99 -6.26 -17.20 -23.35
CA ASP A 99 -4.92 -16.64 -23.51
C ASP A 99 -4.69 -15.46 -22.55
N GLU A 100 -5.67 -14.58 -22.36
CA GLU A 100 -5.61 -13.51 -21.36
C GLU A 100 -5.52 -14.05 -19.94
N LEU A 101 -6.32 -15.09 -19.61
CA LEU A 101 -6.21 -15.78 -18.32
C LEU A 101 -4.82 -16.38 -18.13
N LYS A 102 -4.28 -17.03 -19.14
CA LYS A 102 -2.93 -17.61 -19.10
C LYS A 102 -1.86 -16.54 -18.86
N GLU A 103 -1.91 -15.42 -19.56
CA GLU A 103 -0.97 -14.30 -19.34
C GLU A 103 -1.08 -13.74 -17.93
N MET A 104 -2.30 -13.51 -17.45
CA MET A 104 -2.55 -13.03 -16.09
C MET A 104 -2.01 -14.01 -15.05
N TRP A 105 -2.30 -15.31 -15.20
CA TRP A 105 -1.88 -16.33 -14.23
C TRP A 105 -0.35 -16.50 -14.21
N ILE A 106 0.30 -16.44 -15.37
CA ILE A 106 1.77 -16.46 -15.43
C ILE A 106 2.35 -15.23 -14.73
N GLY A 107 1.76 -14.05 -14.92
CA GLY A 107 2.16 -12.84 -14.22
C GLY A 107 1.99 -12.95 -12.69
N ILE A 108 0.88 -13.50 -12.22
CA ILE A 108 0.65 -13.81 -10.79
C ILE A 108 1.73 -14.78 -10.28
N HIS A 109 2.00 -15.88 -11.02
CA HIS A 109 3.01 -16.86 -10.66
C HIS A 109 4.41 -16.24 -10.53
N GLU A 110 4.82 -15.45 -11.51
CA GLU A 110 6.14 -14.80 -11.53
C GLU A 110 6.30 -13.83 -10.34
N ALA A 111 5.29 -12.99 -10.09
CA ALA A 111 5.29 -12.05 -8.98
C ALA A 111 5.29 -12.75 -7.61
N LEU A 112 4.48 -13.82 -7.44
CA LEU A 112 4.48 -14.61 -6.20
C LEU A 112 5.82 -15.33 -5.98
N LYS A 113 6.44 -15.83 -7.05
CA LYS A 113 7.75 -16.47 -6.98
C LYS A 113 8.85 -15.47 -6.58
N GLU A 114 8.79 -14.23 -7.07
CA GLU A 114 9.70 -13.15 -6.69
C GLU A 114 9.71 -12.91 -5.18
N ILE A 115 8.54 -12.91 -4.55
CA ILE A 115 8.38 -12.66 -3.12
C ILE A 115 8.35 -13.93 -2.25
N GLY A 116 8.54 -15.11 -2.84
CA GLY A 116 8.62 -16.39 -2.12
C GLY A 116 7.28 -16.92 -1.60
N VAL A 117 6.16 -16.58 -2.25
CA VAL A 117 4.80 -16.97 -1.86
C VAL A 117 4.29 -18.12 -2.72
N MET A 118 3.59 -19.08 -2.11
CA MET A 118 2.93 -20.20 -2.79
C MET A 118 1.42 -20.12 -2.67
N VAL A 119 0.70 -20.30 -3.79
CA VAL A 119 -0.76 -20.50 -3.77
C VAL A 119 -1.07 -21.88 -3.22
N VAL A 120 -1.91 -21.96 -2.19
CA VAL A 120 -2.25 -23.20 -1.48
C VAL A 120 -3.72 -23.60 -1.63
N ALA A 121 -4.59 -22.66 -2.02
CA ALA A 121 -6.00 -22.92 -2.30
C ALA A 121 -6.55 -21.82 -3.23
N GLY A 122 -7.71 -22.10 -3.83
CA GLY A 122 -8.38 -21.11 -4.67
C GLY A 122 -9.59 -21.64 -5.41
N HIS A 123 -10.22 -20.77 -6.14
CA HIS A 123 -11.31 -21.07 -7.05
C HIS A 123 -11.09 -20.28 -8.35
N THR A 124 -11.57 -20.78 -9.48
CA THR A 124 -11.51 -20.08 -10.76
C THR A 124 -12.71 -20.43 -11.60
N GLY A 125 -13.48 -19.43 -12.00
CA GLY A 125 -14.67 -19.60 -12.83
C GLY A 125 -15.03 -18.35 -13.61
N ARG A 126 -15.86 -18.50 -14.65
CA ARG A 126 -16.45 -17.37 -15.41
C ARG A 126 -17.89 -17.15 -14.97
N TYR A 127 -18.24 -15.91 -14.68
CA TYR A 127 -19.55 -15.55 -14.15
C TYR A 127 -20.11 -14.30 -14.82
N GLU A 128 -21.41 -14.33 -15.12
CA GLU A 128 -22.13 -13.14 -15.54
C GLU A 128 -22.12 -12.07 -14.45
N GLY A 129 -22.07 -10.80 -14.86
CA GLY A 129 -22.06 -9.66 -13.96
C GLY A 129 -20.68 -9.32 -13.38
N VAL A 130 -19.65 -10.12 -13.64
CA VAL A 130 -18.27 -9.77 -13.27
C VAL A 130 -17.66 -8.86 -14.33
N SER A 131 -16.94 -7.84 -13.90
CA SER A 131 -16.24 -6.89 -14.76
C SER A 131 -14.93 -6.41 -14.15
N TYR A 132 -14.02 -5.96 -15.02
CA TYR A 132 -12.80 -5.28 -14.55
C TYR A 132 -13.14 -4.00 -13.77
N PRO A 133 -12.27 -3.59 -12.83
CA PRO A 133 -10.97 -4.20 -12.52
C PRO A 133 -11.01 -5.26 -11.41
N MET A 134 -12.14 -5.53 -10.75
CA MET A 134 -12.25 -6.40 -9.58
C MET A 134 -12.62 -7.84 -9.99
N LEU A 135 -11.66 -8.77 -9.92
CA LEU A 135 -11.81 -10.13 -10.39
C LEU A 135 -11.86 -11.17 -9.25
N GLY A 136 -12.51 -10.88 -8.14
CA GLY A 136 -12.64 -11.78 -7.01
C GLY A 136 -11.79 -11.38 -5.80
N GLY A 137 -11.31 -12.36 -5.02
CA GLY A 137 -10.59 -12.13 -3.78
C GLY A 137 -9.19 -12.75 -3.75
N PHE A 138 -8.26 -12.03 -3.16
CA PHE A 138 -6.88 -12.46 -2.99
C PHE A 138 -6.52 -12.36 -1.51
N THR A 139 -6.13 -13.48 -0.91
CA THR A 139 -5.71 -13.55 0.50
C THR A 139 -4.25 -13.97 0.57
N MET A 140 -3.44 -13.25 1.36
CA MET A 140 -2.09 -13.68 1.71
C MET A 140 -1.95 -13.90 3.21
N ILE A 141 -1.11 -14.87 3.55
CA ILE A 141 -0.83 -15.31 4.92
C ILE A 141 0.67 -15.28 5.15
N GLY A 142 1.10 -14.60 6.20
CA GLY A 142 2.44 -14.69 6.76
C GLY A 142 2.46 -15.45 8.07
N ILE A 143 3.52 -16.21 8.34
CA ILE A 143 3.74 -16.89 9.63
C ILE A 143 5.15 -16.56 10.09
N GLY A 144 5.27 -16.02 11.31
CA GLY A 144 6.54 -15.61 11.87
C GLY A 144 6.58 -15.62 13.38
N ASP A 145 7.62 -15.03 13.95
CA ASP A 145 7.77 -14.88 15.39
C ASP A 145 6.95 -13.68 15.88
N LYS A 146 6.18 -13.85 16.96
CA LYS A 146 5.32 -12.80 17.55
C LYS A 146 6.09 -11.51 17.89
N GLU A 147 7.34 -11.64 18.26
CA GLU A 147 8.21 -10.50 18.61
C GLU A 147 8.45 -9.56 17.44
N LYS A 148 8.44 -10.08 16.20
CA LYS A 148 8.63 -9.29 14.97
C LYS A 148 7.39 -8.53 14.52
N LEU A 149 6.22 -8.86 15.08
CA LEU A 149 4.96 -8.21 14.70
C LEU A 149 5.01 -6.72 15.04
N GLY A 150 4.81 -5.87 14.04
CA GLY A 150 4.56 -4.44 14.22
C GLY A 150 3.19 -4.22 14.86
N MET A 151 3.12 -3.39 15.90
CA MET A 151 1.85 -3.12 16.61
C MET A 151 1.79 -1.66 17.07
N PRO A 152 0.61 -1.02 17.03
CA PRO A 152 0.44 0.34 17.54
C PRO A 152 0.91 0.51 19.00
N SER A 153 0.71 -0.51 19.84
CA SER A 153 1.13 -0.51 21.26
C SER A 153 2.65 -0.50 21.47
N LYS A 154 3.45 -0.83 20.46
CA LYS A 154 4.92 -0.78 20.52
C LYS A 154 5.48 0.62 20.27
N VAL A 155 4.68 1.52 19.67
CA VAL A 155 5.12 2.88 19.33
C VAL A 155 5.35 3.72 20.59
N LYS A 156 6.52 4.36 20.69
CA LYS A 156 6.96 5.12 21.86
C LYS A 156 7.32 6.55 21.49
N GLU A 157 7.26 7.41 22.48
CA GLU A 157 7.81 8.76 22.37
C GLU A 157 9.33 8.69 22.09
N GLY A 158 9.78 9.49 21.13
CA GLY A 158 11.15 9.49 20.63
C GLY A 158 11.39 8.58 19.42
N ASP A 159 10.44 7.71 19.05
CA ASP A 159 10.55 6.92 17.84
C ASP A 159 10.67 7.80 16.60
N LEU A 160 11.45 7.33 15.64
CA LEU A 160 11.66 7.96 14.36
C LEU A 160 10.54 7.60 13.40
N ILE A 161 10.19 8.55 12.54
CA ILE A 161 9.27 8.36 11.42
C ILE A 161 10.10 8.37 10.15
N ILE A 162 10.21 7.21 9.49
CA ILE A 162 10.91 7.05 8.21
C ILE A 162 9.86 6.90 7.12
N VAL A 163 10.05 7.60 5.99
CA VAL A 163 9.23 7.46 4.79
C VAL A 163 10.12 6.98 3.65
N THR A 164 9.65 5.97 2.90
CA THR A 164 10.33 5.45 1.72
C THR A 164 9.76 6.04 0.44
N LYS A 165 10.60 6.24 -0.58
CA LYS A 165 10.29 6.63 -1.97
C LYS A 165 9.57 7.98 -2.14
N GLY A 166 8.98 8.55 -1.08
CA GLY A 166 8.20 9.80 -1.12
C GLY A 166 6.75 9.59 -1.55
N PRO A 167 5.94 10.68 -1.61
CA PRO A 167 4.51 10.60 -1.88
C PRO A 167 4.18 10.38 -3.36
N ALA A 168 2.95 9.98 -3.66
CA ALA A 168 2.31 9.87 -4.98
C ALA A 168 3.05 8.95 -5.99
N ILE A 169 3.71 7.91 -5.49
CA ILE A 169 4.35 6.90 -6.35
C ILE A 169 3.30 6.24 -7.25
N GLU A 170 2.20 5.78 -6.66
CA GLU A 170 1.10 5.13 -7.38
C GLU A 170 0.44 6.09 -8.37
N ALA A 171 0.02 7.27 -7.93
CA ALA A 171 -0.61 8.26 -8.82
C ALA A 171 0.25 8.53 -10.05
N THR A 172 1.56 8.70 -9.86
CA THR A 172 2.50 8.94 -10.97
C THR A 172 2.64 7.73 -11.88
N GLY A 173 2.87 6.54 -11.31
CA GLY A 173 3.03 5.30 -12.06
C GLY A 173 1.78 4.94 -12.86
N LEU A 174 0.59 5.06 -12.27
CA LEU A 174 -0.67 4.78 -12.94
C LEU A 174 -0.96 5.78 -14.06
N LEU A 175 -0.90 7.09 -13.79
CA LEU A 175 -1.21 8.11 -14.80
C LEU A 175 -0.25 8.04 -15.99
N ALA A 176 1.05 7.91 -15.76
CA ALA A 176 2.04 7.83 -16.83
C ALA A 176 1.85 6.59 -17.73
N ASN A 177 1.45 5.46 -17.13
CA ASN A 177 1.26 4.20 -17.86
C ASN A 177 -0.12 4.08 -18.52
N LEU A 178 -1.15 4.76 -18.00
CA LEU A 178 -2.49 4.80 -18.61
C LEU A 178 -2.58 5.83 -19.75
N TYR A 179 -1.87 6.94 -19.63
CA TYR A 179 -1.90 8.05 -20.58
C TYR A 179 -0.50 8.40 -21.12
N PRO A 180 0.27 7.41 -21.65
CA PRO A 180 1.68 7.62 -21.99
C PRO A 180 1.88 8.72 -23.03
N GLU A 181 1.00 8.83 -24.05
CA GLU A 181 1.11 9.86 -25.08
C GLU A 181 0.93 11.28 -24.52
N TYR A 182 0.04 11.45 -23.55
CA TYR A 182 -0.18 12.73 -22.91
C TYR A 182 1.12 13.23 -22.22
N PHE A 183 1.77 12.36 -21.45
CA PHE A 183 2.99 12.70 -20.71
C PHE A 183 4.23 12.75 -21.60
N ARG A 184 4.36 11.86 -22.59
CA ARG A 184 5.48 11.86 -23.54
C ARG A 184 5.60 13.19 -24.31
N GLN A 185 4.48 13.82 -24.65
CA GLN A 185 4.45 15.11 -25.35
C GLN A 185 4.75 16.32 -24.46
N ARG A 186 4.67 16.19 -23.13
CA ARG A 186 4.73 17.30 -22.18
C ARG A 186 5.89 17.24 -21.18
N LEU A 187 6.52 16.10 -21.06
CA LEU A 187 7.67 15.90 -20.16
C LEU A 187 8.96 15.71 -20.97
N PRO A 188 10.11 16.15 -20.44
CA PRO A 188 11.41 15.70 -20.90
C PRO A 188 11.47 14.17 -20.89
N LEU A 189 12.14 13.60 -21.90
CA LEU A 189 12.18 12.13 -22.11
C LEU A 189 12.64 11.36 -20.87
N GLU A 190 13.63 11.90 -20.14
CA GLU A 190 14.13 11.26 -18.91
C GLU A 190 13.06 11.22 -17.81
N LEU A 191 12.37 12.34 -17.56
CA LEU A 191 11.30 12.40 -16.57
C LEU A 191 10.11 11.53 -16.96
N PHE A 192 9.79 11.45 -18.25
CA PHE A 192 8.74 10.56 -18.73
C PHE A 192 9.10 9.08 -18.48
N LYS A 193 10.35 8.66 -18.77
CA LYS A 193 10.80 7.30 -18.46
C LYS A 193 10.75 7.01 -16.98
N GLU A 194 11.24 7.92 -16.14
CA GLU A 194 11.16 7.76 -14.69
C GLU A 194 9.70 7.66 -14.20
N ALA A 195 8.78 8.45 -14.77
CA ALA A 195 7.37 8.37 -14.43
C ALA A 195 6.75 7.01 -14.80
N LEU A 196 7.12 6.45 -15.94
CA LEU A 196 6.73 5.09 -16.32
C LEU A 196 7.28 4.03 -15.36
N ASP A 197 8.54 4.20 -14.93
CA ASP A 197 9.23 3.26 -14.05
C ASP A 197 8.71 3.33 -12.59
N MET A 198 7.99 4.39 -12.20
CA MET A 198 7.28 4.46 -10.90
C MET A 198 6.29 3.32 -10.73
N TYR A 199 5.75 2.75 -11.81
CA TYR A 199 4.91 1.57 -11.75
C TYR A 199 5.55 0.43 -10.95
N TRP A 200 6.82 0.14 -11.18
CA TRP A 200 7.56 -0.92 -10.50
C TRP A 200 8.01 -0.55 -9.08
N GLN A 201 7.76 0.68 -8.65
CA GLN A 201 7.98 1.14 -7.29
C GLN A 201 6.71 1.08 -6.42
N MET A 202 5.55 0.71 -7.01
CA MET A 202 4.29 0.51 -6.30
C MET A 202 4.29 -0.82 -5.53
N SER A 203 5.27 -0.99 -4.65
CA SER A 203 5.42 -2.15 -3.77
C SER A 203 6.25 -1.76 -2.56
N CYS A 204 5.74 -2.02 -1.38
CA CYS A 204 6.44 -1.82 -0.10
C CYS A 204 7.04 -3.12 0.45
N TRP A 205 6.88 -4.25 -0.25
CA TRP A 205 7.33 -5.55 0.25
C TRP A 205 8.83 -5.57 0.61
N LYS A 206 9.71 -5.08 -0.30
CA LYS A 206 11.16 -5.05 -0.05
C LYS A 206 11.51 -4.08 1.07
N ASP A 207 10.83 -2.93 1.14
CA ASP A 207 11.02 -1.90 2.17
C ASP A 207 10.76 -2.49 3.57
N GLY A 208 9.61 -3.11 3.76
CA GLY A 208 9.23 -3.72 5.02
C GLY A 208 10.08 -4.94 5.37
N LEU A 209 10.49 -5.76 4.40
CA LEU A 209 11.38 -6.90 4.62
C LEU A 209 12.75 -6.46 5.16
N ILE A 210 13.30 -5.35 4.66
CA ILE A 210 14.56 -4.78 5.14
C ILE A 210 14.37 -4.22 6.56
N ALA A 211 13.33 -3.41 6.76
CA ALA A 211 13.06 -2.78 8.04
C ALA A 211 12.81 -3.81 9.16
N SER A 212 12.00 -4.84 8.89
CA SER A 212 11.64 -5.87 9.87
C SER A 212 12.83 -6.70 10.36
N LYS A 213 13.86 -6.89 9.53
CA LYS A 213 15.10 -7.57 9.92
C LYS A 213 15.93 -6.79 10.94
N ILE A 214 15.79 -5.47 10.97
CA ILE A 214 16.54 -4.58 11.87
C ILE A 214 15.74 -4.32 13.15
N GLY A 215 14.42 -4.12 12.99
CA GLY A 215 13.48 -3.89 14.08
C GLY A 215 12.57 -2.69 13.80
N ILE A 216 11.31 -2.94 13.99
CA ILE A 216 10.23 -1.96 13.79
C ILE A 216 9.31 -1.95 15.01
N HIS A 217 8.61 -0.84 15.22
CA HIS A 217 7.50 -0.77 16.14
C HIS A 217 6.17 -0.83 15.41
N LEU A 218 6.05 -0.12 14.28
CA LEU A 218 4.89 -0.14 13.40
C LEU A 218 5.34 0.17 11.97
N MET A 219 4.66 -0.40 10.99
CA MET A 219 4.71 0.03 9.59
C MET A 219 3.30 0.23 9.07
N HIS A 220 3.16 1.14 8.12
CA HIS A 220 1.90 1.42 7.43
C HIS A 220 2.23 1.92 6.02
N ASP A 221 1.53 1.46 5.00
CA ASP A 221 1.68 1.95 3.64
C ASP A 221 0.73 3.13 3.37
N ALA A 222 1.12 3.97 2.45
CA ALA A 222 0.31 5.10 2.04
C ALA A 222 -0.49 4.72 0.80
N THR A 223 -1.81 4.68 0.92
CA THR A 223 -2.75 4.37 -0.17
C THR A 223 -3.65 5.56 -0.49
N GLU A 224 -4.98 5.42 -0.42
CA GLU A 224 -5.94 6.52 -0.66
C GLU A 224 -5.74 7.70 0.29
N GLY A 225 -5.75 8.92 -0.27
CA GLY A 225 -5.47 10.14 0.49
C GLY A 225 -3.98 10.37 0.79
N GLY A 226 -3.11 9.51 0.25
CA GLY A 226 -1.66 9.67 0.22
C GLY A 226 -0.97 9.69 1.58
N LEU A 227 0.23 10.27 1.60
CA LEU A 227 1.10 10.28 2.78
C LEU A 227 0.45 10.96 4.00
N TRP A 228 -0.30 12.06 3.79
CA TRP A 228 -0.94 12.75 4.91
C TRP A 228 -2.03 11.91 5.55
N ASN A 229 -2.86 11.23 4.76
CA ASN A 229 -3.87 10.33 5.30
C ASN A 229 -3.24 9.19 6.11
N ALA A 230 -2.23 8.53 5.56
CA ALA A 230 -1.54 7.43 6.21
C ALA A 230 -0.89 7.85 7.55
N LEU A 231 -0.27 9.04 7.62
CA LEU A 231 0.27 9.57 8.87
C LEU A 231 -0.83 9.89 9.89
N VAL A 232 -2.00 10.39 9.44
CA VAL A 232 -3.14 10.62 10.34
C VAL A 232 -3.67 9.30 10.88
N GLU A 233 -3.79 8.26 10.06
CA GLU A 233 -4.19 6.91 10.49
C GLU A 233 -3.22 6.33 11.51
N VAL A 234 -1.91 6.47 11.29
CA VAL A 234 -0.88 6.07 12.27
C VAL A 234 -1.03 6.83 13.59
N SER A 235 -1.27 8.15 13.54
CA SER A 235 -1.52 8.95 14.76
C SER A 235 -2.77 8.47 15.51
N GLU A 236 -3.87 8.24 14.80
CA GLU A 236 -5.14 7.78 15.37
C GLU A 236 -5.00 6.40 16.04
N VAL A 237 -4.40 5.43 15.35
CA VAL A 237 -4.29 4.05 15.87
C VAL A 237 -3.30 3.93 17.02
N THR A 238 -2.28 4.80 17.07
CA THR A 238 -1.27 4.79 18.14
C THR A 238 -1.63 5.69 19.32
N GLY A 239 -2.56 6.64 19.14
CA GLY A 239 -2.83 7.70 20.12
C GLY A 239 -1.60 8.59 20.36
N LYS A 240 -0.76 8.79 19.35
CA LYS A 240 0.48 9.56 19.45
C LYS A 240 0.49 10.76 18.53
N LYS A 241 1.20 11.80 18.95
CA LYS A 241 1.50 12.96 18.12
C LYS A 241 2.69 12.66 17.20
N LEU A 242 2.52 12.91 15.91
CA LEU A 242 3.57 12.81 14.91
C LEU A 242 4.04 14.22 14.52
N VAL A 243 5.30 14.50 14.77
CA VAL A 243 5.93 15.79 14.41
C VAL A 243 6.79 15.57 13.17
N ILE A 244 6.38 16.18 12.07
CA ILE A 244 7.05 16.07 10.77
C ILE A 244 7.98 17.26 10.54
N PHE A 245 9.20 16.98 10.12
CA PHE A 245 10.22 17.95 9.77
C PHE A 245 10.04 18.38 8.31
N GLU A 246 9.60 19.61 8.09
CA GLU A 246 9.27 20.13 6.75
C GLU A 246 10.48 20.09 5.80
N ASP A 247 11.66 20.39 6.31
CA ASP A 247 12.94 20.38 5.59
C ASP A 247 13.45 18.98 5.22
N ARG A 248 12.82 17.93 5.75
CA ARG A 248 13.12 16.52 5.47
C ARG A 248 12.13 15.86 4.52
N LEU A 249 11.01 16.52 4.24
CA LEU A 249 10.06 16.03 3.25
C LEU A 249 10.68 16.10 1.86
N PHE A 250 10.51 15.05 1.10
CA PHE A 250 11.06 14.97 -0.25
C PHE A 250 10.01 14.45 -1.23
N ILE A 251 10.13 14.87 -2.49
CA ILE A 251 9.29 14.45 -3.59
C ILE A 251 10.21 14.05 -4.74
N ASN A 252 10.00 12.87 -5.32
CA ASN A 252 10.74 12.45 -6.50
C ASN A 252 10.48 13.43 -7.66
N ARG A 253 11.52 13.70 -8.47
CA ARG A 253 11.44 14.67 -9.56
C ARG A 253 10.41 14.32 -10.63
N ALA A 254 10.24 13.03 -10.95
CA ALA A 254 9.21 12.58 -11.88
C ALA A 254 7.81 12.73 -11.28
N VAL A 255 7.63 12.42 -9.99
CA VAL A 255 6.38 12.67 -9.25
C VAL A 255 6.03 14.15 -9.30
N LYS A 256 6.97 15.05 -8.96
CA LYS A 256 6.76 16.49 -9.01
C LYS A 256 6.35 16.97 -10.40
N ALA A 257 6.99 16.44 -11.45
CA ALA A 257 6.68 16.81 -12.83
C ALA A 257 5.27 16.36 -13.26
N VAL A 258 4.91 15.11 -12.98
CA VAL A 258 3.59 14.55 -13.33
C VAL A 258 2.48 15.25 -12.54
N THR A 259 2.60 15.36 -11.22
CA THR A 259 1.58 15.93 -10.36
C THR A 259 1.36 17.43 -10.66
N SER A 260 2.43 18.18 -10.96
CA SER A 260 2.33 19.59 -11.41
C SER A 260 1.60 19.71 -12.74
N LEU A 261 1.86 18.81 -13.72
CA LEU A 261 1.18 18.84 -15.03
C LEU A 261 -0.32 18.59 -14.92
N VAL A 262 -0.73 17.71 -14.04
CA VAL A 262 -2.16 17.38 -13.84
C VAL A 262 -2.81 18.19 -12.71
N GLY A 263 -2.05 19.03 -12.00
CA GLY A 263 -2.57 19.95 -10.99
C GLY A 263 -3.06 19.27 -9.73
N ILE A 264 -2.38 18.21 -9.26
CA ILE A 264 -2.73 17.52 -8.01
C ILE A 264 -1.64 17.68 -6.96
N ASP A 265 -2.04 17.66 -5.67
CA ASP A 265 -1.10 17.66 -4.55
C ASP A 265 -0.58 16.23 -4.32
N PRO A 266 0.74 15.99 -4.43
CA PRO A 266 1.31 14.66 -4.24
C PRO A 266 1.14 14.11 -2.82
N PHE A 267 1.03 14.94 -1.80
CA PHE A 267 0.93 14.47 -0.42
C PHE A 267 -0.43 13.88 -0.04
N ILE A 268 -1.48 14.18 -0.83
CA ILE A 268 -2.84 13.68 -0.62
C ILE A 268 -3.33 12.78 -1.76
N SER A 269 -2.44 12.44 -2.70
CA SER A 269 -2.76 11.54 -3.83
C SER A 269 -2.32 10.12 -3.55
N ILE A 270 -3.08 9.14 -4.05
CA ILE A 270 -2.81 7.71 -3.88
C ILE A 270 -1.32 7.38 -4.04
N SER A 271 -0.79 6.54 -3.15
CA SER A 271 0.66 6.37 -3.03
C SER A 271 1.11 4.95 -2.65
N GLU A 272 0.42 3.91 -3.16
CA GLU A 272 0.95 2.56 -3.04
C GLU A 272 2.43 2.52 -3.45
N GLY A 273 3.26 1.85 -2.62
CA GLY A 273 4.72 1.88 -2.75
C GLY A 273 5.42 2.80 -1.77
N THR A 274 4.71 3.73 -1.13
CA THR A 274 5.26 4.58 -0.05
C THR A 274 5.01 3.92 1.30
N MET A 275 6.05 3.65 2.06
CA MET A 275 5.92 3.07 3.40
C MET A 275 6.33 4.06 4.49
N ILE A 276 5.52 4.12 5.54
CA ILE A 276 5.82 4.78 6.81
C ILE A 276 6.35 3.71 7.76
N ILE A 277 7.52 3.93 8.34
CA ILE A 277 8.16 3.02 9.29
C ILE A 277 8.41 3.76 10.59
N ILE A 278 7.84 3.25 11.68
CA ILE A 278 8.06 3.77 13.04
C ILE A 278 9.05 2.84 13.75
N THR A 279 10.18 3.38 14.19
CA THR A 279 11.27 2.61 14.81
C THR A 279 12.17 3.49 15.68
N ASP A 280 12.86 2.89 16.65
CA ASP A 280 13.95 3.54 17.39
C ASP A 280 15.34 3.32 16.73
N LYS A 281 15.40 2.67 15.56
CA LYS A 281 16.63 2.25 14.89
C LYS A 281 16.95 3.11 13.66
N VAL A 282 17.87 4.07 13.79
CA VAL A 282 18.39 4.88 12.65
C VAL A 282 18.91 3.99 11.52
N LYS A 283 19.50 2.84 11.84
CA LYS A 283 20.04 1.87 10.87
C LYS A 283 19.03 1.37 9.84
N VAL A 284 17.72 1.48 10.09
CA VAL A 284 16.67 1.12 9.12
C VAL A 284 16.79 1.98 7.88
N LYS A 285 16.91 3.31 8.03
CA LYS A 285 17.12 4.23 6.89
C LYS A 285 18.37 3.85 6.09
N ASP A 286 19.49 3.65 6.76
CA ASP A 286 20.77 3.36 6.11
C ASP A 286 20.71 2.05 5.31
N ALA A 287 20.03 1.02 5.86
CA ALA A 287 19.86 -0.25 5.18
C ALA A 287 18.96 -0.13 3.94
N LEU A 288 17.89 0.65 4.01
CA LEU A 288 17.03 0.94 2.85
C LEU A 288 17.81 1.62 1.73
N ILE A 289 18.58 2.67 2.06
CA ILE A 289 19.42 3.40 1.10
C ILE A 289 20.47 2.48 0.47
N LYS A 290 21.10 1.61 1.26
CA LYS A 290 22.10 0.63 0.76
C LYS A 290 21.51 -0.32 -0.28
N GLU A 291 20.23 -0.66 -0.14
CA GLU A 291 19.50 -1.53 -1.07
C GLU A 291 18.83 -0.77 -2.24
N GLY A 292 19.17 0.52 -2.39
CA GLY A 292 18.70 1.38 -3.47
C GLY A 292 17.30 1.97 -3.25
N ILE A 293 16.75 1.86 -2.05
CA ILE A 293 15.44 2.42 -1.71
C ILE A 293 15.66 3.81 -1.09
N GLN A 294 15.14 4.84 -1.74
CA GLN A 294 15.17 6.19 -1.18
C GLN A 294 14.37 6.21 0.13
N ALA A 295 14.97 6.68 1.21
CA ALA A 295 14.34 6.77 2.52
C ALA A 295 14.87 7.95 3.31
N GLU A 296 13.98 8.62 4.09
CA GLU A 296 14.38 9.72 4.96
C GLU A 296 13.66 9.65 6.31
N ILE A 297 14.34 10.10 7.36
CA ILE A 297 13.75 10.34 8.68
C ILE A 297 13.02 11.67 8.59
N VAL A 298 11.72 11.62 8.37
CA VAL A 298 10.89 12.80 8.14
C VAL A 298 10.26 13.36 9.41
N GLY A 299 10.44 12.69 10.55
CA GLY A 299 9.81 13.15 11.79
C GLY A 299 10.12 12.27 12.98
N ARG A 300 9.42 12.56 14.07
CA ARG A 300 9.48 11.79 15.33
C ARG A 300 8.12 11.71 16.01
N VAL A 301 7.97 10.70 16.85
CA VAL A 301 6.81 10.51 17.70
C VAL A 301 6.97 11.31 18.99
N GLU A 302 5.91 12.05 19.38
CA GLU A 302 5.84 12.84 20.62
C GLU A 302 4.59 12.47 21.43
N LYS A 303 4.54 13.00 22.66
CA LYS A 303 3.36 12.93 23.51
C LYS A 303 2.23 13.77 22.94
N GLY A 304 1.00 13.25 22.96
CA GLY A 304 -0.20 13.91 22.43
C GLY A 304 -0.75 13.17 21.23
N GLU A 305 -1.57 13.82 20.42
CA GLU A 305 -2.28 13.26 19.28
C GLU A 305 -2.18 14.18 18.07
N GLY A 306 -2.40 13.64 16.87
CA GLY A 306 -2.43 14.37 15.61
C GLY A 306 -1.08 14.44 14.91
N VAL A 307 -1.11 14.89 13.67
CA VAL A 307 0.07 15.08 12.79
C VAL A 307 0.35 16.57 12.64
N TYR A 308 1.60 16.97 12.78
CA TYR A 308 2.01 18.38 12.74
C TYR A 308 3.23 18.60 11.86
N VAL A 309 3.18 19.61 11.01
CA VAL A 309 4.32 20.17 10.29
C VAL A 309 4.56 21.58 10.83
N GLY A 310 5.62 21.77 11.59
CA GLY A 310 5.79 22.98 12.40
C GLY A 310 4.63 23.17 13.39
N GLN A 311 3.88 24.26 13.23
CA GLN A 311 2.68 24.56 14.03
C GLN A 311 1.37 24.15 13.33
N LYS A 312 1.43 23.78 12.05
CA LYS A 312 0.25 23.42 11.26
C LYS A 312 -0.13 21.98 11.56
N ARG A 313 -1.38 21.78 12.01
CA ARG A 313 -1.97 20.44 12.09
C ARG A 313 -2.38 19.97 10.70
N ILE A 314 -2.07 18.73 10.40
CA ILE A 314 -2.50 18.06 9.17
C ILE A 314 -3.79 17.32 9.46
N GLU A 315 -4.81 17.60 8.68
CA GLU A 315 -6.11 16.94 8.77
C GLU A 315 -6.22 15.86 7.68
N LYS A 316 -7.10 14.91 7.92
CA LYS A 316 -7.41 13.87 6.93
C LYS A 316 -7.96 14.51 5.66
N PRO A 317 -7.42 14.19 4.47
CA PRO A 317 -7.95 14.68 3.21
C PRO A 317 -9.42 14.27 3.02
N SER A 318 -10.25 15.19 2.54
CA SER A 318 -11.67 14.90 2.26
C SER A 318 -11.86 14.07 1.00
N GLU A 319 -10.98 14.23 0.04
CA GLU A 319 -11.01 13.56 -1.27
C GLU A 319 -9.58 13.36 -1.78
N ASP A 320 -9.38 12.32 -2.59
CA ASP A 320 -8.13 12.08 -3.29
C ASP A 320 -8.17 12.72 -4.68
N PRO A 321 -7.29 13.67 -4.99
CA PRO A 321 -7.33 14.42 -6.25
C PRO A 321 -6.91 13.57 -7.46
N PHE A 322 -6.37 12.38 -7.26
CA PHE A 322 -6.03 11.44 -8.33
C PHE A 322 -7.25 11.12 -9.20
N TRP A 323 -8.40 10.87 -8.59
CA TRP A 323 -9.59 10.45 -9.32
C TRP A 323 -10.11 11.54 -10.27
N GLU A 324 -10.07 12.79 -9.83
CA GLU A 324 -10.42 13.91 -10.70
C GLU A 324 -9.49 14.02 -11.92
N ALA A 325 -8.16 13.94 -11.66
CA ALA A 325 -7.15 13.96 -12.72
C ALA A 325 -7.32 12.78 -13.69
N PHE A 326 -7.53 11.58 -13.16
CA PHE A 326 -7.76 10.35 -13.94
C PHE A 326 -8.95 10.52 -14.89
N PHE A 327 -10.13 10.90 -14.38
CA PHE A 327 -11.32 11.06 -15.22
C PHE A 327 -11.21 12.21 -16.23
N ARG A 328 -10.49 13.26 -15.88
CA ARG A 328 -10.20 14.36 -16.80
C ARG A 328 -9.34 13.90 -17.98
N LEU A 329 -8.28 13.16 -17.72
CA LEU A 329 -7.41 12.60 -18.77
C LEU A 329 -8.13 11.56 -19.62
N GLN A 330 -8.96 10.73 -19.02
CA GLN A 330 -9.80 9.76 -19.75
C GLN A 330 -10.67 10.43 -20.79
N LYS A 331 -11.33 11.55 -20.44
CA LYS A 331 -12.16 12.33 -21.38
C LYS A 331 -11.38 13.00 -22.51
N GLN A 332 -10.07 13.27 -22.29
CA GLN A 332 -9.21 13.88 -23.33
C GLN A 332 -8.58 12.86 -24.27
N SER A 333 -8.66 11.58 -23.94
CA SER A 333 -8.06 10.48 -24.69
C SER A 333 -9.06 9.73 -25.56
N VAL A 334 -10.34 10.09 -25.48
CA VAL A 334 -11.45 9.69 -26.36
C VAL A 334 -11.67 10.78 -27.42
#